data_f3aeff5482c61066ada9214326d1a82c
#
_entry.id   f3aeff5482c61066ada9214326d1a82c
#
_cell.length_a   1.000
_cell.length_b   1.000
_cell.length_c   1.000
_cell.angle_alpha   90.00
_cell.angle_beta   90.00
_cell.angle_gamma   90.00
#
_symmetry.space_group_name_H-M   'P 1'
#
loop_
_entity.id
_entity.type
_entity.pdbx_description
1 polymer ?
#
loop_
_entity_poly.entity_id
_entity_poly.type
_entity_poly.pdbx_seq_one_letter_code
_entity_poly.pdbx_strand_id
1 'polypeptide(L)'
;MISKNKYYRGNFLLVLMVIFALIALGSTVFIFSKQEENIGNKIYPNVYLDNQNFGLKSKDEIIDFYKKKSSELKNATVTVFYANEPVATYSAQTLGIKYDGKTIAERAYLIGRSTNLSSKYFQKFLSIFNLKRFDFESQIEYDNTELKDFLSLSEDKYNLPAKNALFKFEKEKVVEFRKESNGLKIKSDQFLPDFDKIIMSFKTDVSNKKVVLKSEVIKPEIKLSDINEYGIEEFIAEGKSDFTHSIPQRVHNLTLAASKFNGVLIPKGKVFSFNDAVGDISSLTGYQPAYVIKDGKTVLGDGGGVCQVSTTLFRAALNAGLPILERNAHAYRVGYYENDSQPGFDATVYSPTVDLKIKNDTPGYILIETEINTEKNLLSFKLYGKKDNRRIEISKATVYDVVPALPPKYQDDPTLKKGVTKQVDFAASGAKAFFSYKVFQEDKLVVDTKFYSNFRPWAAVYLVGTAD
;
A
#
# COMPACT_ATOMS: atom_id res chain seq x y z
N MET A 1 -69.54 6.07 72.41
CA MET A 1 -69.24 7.42 71.77
C MET A 1 -67.74 7.68 71.49
N ILE A 2 -66.85 6.67 71.56
CA ILE A 2 -65.37 6.90 71.43
C ILE A 2 -64.85 6.58 70.01
N SER A 3 -65.59 5.90 69.14
CA SER A 3 -65.06 5.43 67.83
C SER A 3 -65.18 6.50 66.68
N LYS A 4 -66.15 7.44 66.74
CA LYS A 4 -66.31 8.45 65.66
C LYS A 4 -65.28 9.56 65.69
N ASN A 5 -64.70 9.89 66.79
CA ASN A 5 -63.74 10.97 66.92
C ASN A 5 -62.34 10.63 66.41
N LYS A 6 -61.93 9.39 66.33
CA LYS A 6 -60.63 8.94 65.73
C LYS A 6 -60.64 9.03 64.21
N TYR A 7 -61.80 8.76 63.60
CA TYR A 7 -61.95 8.79 62.14
C TYR A 7 -61.94 10.22 61.61
N TYR A 8 -62.54 11.18 62.27
CA TYR A 8 -62.52 12.59 61.88
C TYR A 8 -61.15 13.24 62.06
N ARG A 9 -60.32 12.86 63.03
CA ARG A 9 -58.97 13.36 63.25
C ARG A 9 -58.03 12.82 62.20
N GLY A 10 -58.17 11.56 61.75
CA GLY A 10 -57.37 10.91 60.69
C GLY A 10 -57.60 11.61 59.34
N ASN A 11 -58.85 11.81 58.97
CA ASN A 11 -59.22 12.51 57.73
C ASN A 11 -58.78 13.96 57.70
N PHE A 12 -58.82 14.71 58.83
CA PHE A 12 -58.38 16.07 58.93
C PHE A 12 -56.86 16.19 58.77
N LEU A 13 -56.06 15.27 59.34
CA LEU A 13 -54.61 15.18 59.15
C LEU A 13 -54.25 14.84 57.72
N LEU A 14 -54.98 13.94 57.06
CA LEU A 14 -54.77 13.61 55.67
C LEU A 14 -55.06 14.80 54.74
N VAL A 15 -56.14 15.55 54.99
CA VAL A 15 -56.43 16.75 54.22
C VAL A 15 -55.37 17.86 54.43
N LEU A 16 -54.88 18.04 55.66
CA LEU A 16 -53.77 18.95 55.93
C LEU A 16 -52.50 18.55 55.24
N MET A 17 -52.12 17.26 55.21
CA MET A 17 -50.97 16.73 54.47
C MET A 17 -51.11 16.98 52.96
N VAL A 18 -52.31 16.76 52.38
CA VAL A 18 -52.59 17.01 50.98
C VAL A 18 -52.45 18.51 50.64
N ILE A 19 -52.99 19.36 51.46
CA ILE A 19 -52.88 20.85 51.30
C ILE A 19 -51.42 21.27 51.39
N PHE A 20 -50.68 20.75 52.37
CA PHE A 20 -49.26 21.06 52.53
C PHE A 20 -48.45 20.55 51.32
N ALA A 21 -48.74 19.34 50.83
CA ALA A 21 -48.10 18.79 49.62
C ALA A 21 -48.41 19.65 48.38
N LEU A 22 -49.67 20.13 48.23
CA LEU A 22 -50.06 20.98 47.12
C LEU A 22 -49.37 22.36 47.19
N ILE A 23 -49.23 22.97 48.38
CA ILE A 23 -48.51 24.23 48.60
C ILE A 23 -47.01 24.02 48.30
N ALA A 24 -46.40 22.92 48.77
CA ALA A 24 -45.00 22.59 48.50
C ALA A 24 -44.77 22.39 47.00
N LEU A 25 -45.65 21.65 46.32
CA LEU A 25 -45.60 21.47 44.88
C LEU A 25 -45.74 22.79 44.11
N GLY A 26 -46.71 23.61 44.47
CA GLY A 26 -46.94 24.94 43.87
C GLY A 26 -45.73 25.87 44.07
N SER A 27 -45.15 25.87 45.27
CA SER A 27 -43.95 26.65 45.58
C SER A 27 -42.73 26.13 44.75
N THR A 28 -42.59 24.82 44.63
CA THR A 28 -41.52 24.24 43.82
C THR A 28 -41.65 24.58 42.33
N VAL A 29 -42.87 24.52 41.79
CA VAL A 29 -43.16 24.90 40.40
C VAL A 29 -42.91 26.40 40.17
N PHE A 30 -43.32 27.25 41.13
CA PHE A 30 -43.08 28.69 41.04
C PHE A 30 -41.59 29.03 41.07
N ILE A 31 -40.84 28.46 42.01
CA ILE A 31 -39.37 28.62 42.08
C ILE A 31 -38.71 28.14 40.77
N PHE A 32 -39.12 26.99 40.28
CA PHE A 32 -38.62 26.42 39.03
C PHE A 32 -38.85 27.36 37.83
N SER A 33 -40.09 27.85 37.65
CA SER A 33 -40.43 28.77 36.56
C SER A 33 -39.66 30.08 36.63
N LYS A 34 -39.55 30.68 37.84
CA LYS A 34 -38.80 31.94 38.05
C LYS A 34 -37.29 31.75 37.79
N GLN A 35 -36.72 30.64 38.21
CA GLN A 35 -35.32 30.30 37.93
C GLN A 35 -35.10 30.05 36.42
N GLU A 36 -36.02 29.38 35.74
CA GLU A 36 -35.94 29.14 34.29
C GLU A 36 -35.98 30.47 33.51
N GLU A 37 -36.84 31.41 33.89
CA GLU A 37 -36.90 32.74 33.30
C GLU A 37 -35.58 33.52 33.47
N ASN A 38 -34.98 33.45 34.67
CA ASN A 38 -33.67 34.07 34.93
C ASN A 38 -32.50 33.44 34.16
N ILE A 39 -32.57 32.15 33.88
CA ILE A 39 -31.54 31.43 33.12
C ILE A 39 -31.62 31.83 31.64
N GLY A 40 -32.81 31.91 31.05
CA GLY A 40 -32.99 32.28 29.65
C GLY A 40 -32.11 31.50 28.68
N ASN A 41 -31.28 32.24 27.94
CA ASN A 41 -30.34 31.67 26.97
C ASN A 41 -28.94 31.31 27.55
N LYS A 42 -28.80 31.35 28.90
CA LYS A 42 -27.54 30.99 29.56
C LYS A 42 -27.46 29.48 29.81
N ILE A 43 -26.29 29.02 30.13
CA ILE A 43 -26.03 27.65 30.59
C ILE A 43 -26.77 27.37 31.88
N TYR A 44 -27.39 26.20 32.01
CA TYR A 44 -28.05 25.84 33.28
C TYR A 44 -27.03 25.77 34.42
N PRO A 45 -27.44 26.01 35.68
CA PRO A 45 -26.57 25.88 36.85
C PRO A 45 -25.90 24.54 36.94
N ASN A 46 -24.84 24.45 37.73
CA ASN A 46 -24.14 23.17 38.05
C ASN A 46 -23.55 22.46 36.84
N VAL A 47 -23.24 23.19 35.76
CA VAL A 47 -22.50 22.72 34.60
C VAL A 47 -21.04 23.15 34.73
N TYR A 48 -20.13 22.17 34.64
CA TYR A 48 -18.69 22.34 34.80
C TYR A 48 -17.98 21.94 33.51
N LEU A 49 -17.02 22.74 33.10
CA LEU A 49 -16.15 22.50 31.98
C LEU A 49 -14.69 22.50 32.48
N ASP A 50 -13.94 21.46 32.25
CA ASP A 50 -12.58 21.26 32.80
C ASP A 50 -12.51 21.62 34.30
N ASN A 51 -13.46 21.13 35.09
CA ASN A 51 -13.62 21.40 36.54
C ASN A 51 -13.97 22.85 36.93
N GLN A 52 -14.16 23.77 35.98
CA GLN A 52 -14.62 25.14 36.26
C GLN A 52 -16.12 25.24 36.10
N ASN A 53 -16.78 26.00 36.99
CA ASN A 53 -18.23 26.23 36.93
C ASN A 53 -18.58 27.29 35.87
N PHE A 54 -19.36 26.89 34.86
CA PHE A 54 -19.89 27.75 33.81
C PHE A 54 -21.42 27.92 33.88
N GLY A 55 -22.05 27.46 34.94
CA GLY A 55 -23.46 27.73 35.16
C GLY A 55 -23.76 29.24 35.14
N LEU A 56 -24.89 29.61 34.51
CA LEU A 56 -25.34 30.99 34.29
C LEU A 56 -24.48 31.84 33.34
N LYS A 57 -23.46 31.28 32.71
CA LYS A 57 -22.68 31.90 31.64
C LYS A 57 -23.37 31.76 30.29
N SER A 58 -23.07 32.66 29.35
CA SER A 58 -23.50 32.54 27.97
C SER A 58 -22.57 31.59 27.18
N LYS A 59 -22.99 31.13 25.99
CA LYS A 59 -22.13 30.37 25.08
C LYS A 59 -20.91 31.19 24.67
N ASP A 60 -21.09 32.48 24.40
CA ASP A 60 -20.01 33.34 23.96
C ASP A 60 -18.95 33.53 25.04
N GLU A 61 -19.34 33.65 26.32
CA GLU A 61 -18.38 33.69 27.44
C GLU A 61 -17.54 32.42 27.52
N ILE A 62 -18.12 31.24 27.20
CA ILE A 62 -17.37 29.96 27.15
C ILE A 62 -16.40 29.97 25.96
N ILE A 63 -16.88 30.37 24.77
CA ILE A 63 -16.06 30.42 23.56
C ILE A 63 -14.88 31.38 23.78
N ASP A 64 -15.12 32.57 24.34
CA ASP A 64 -14.06 33.54 24.63
C ASP A 64 -13.05 33.02 25.66
N PHE A 65 -13.53 32.32 26.69
CA PHE A 65 -12.66 31.67 27.67
C PHE A 65 -11.71 30.69 27.01
N TYR A 66 -12.23 29.78 26.16
CA TYR A 66 -11.38 28.79 25.47
C TYR A 66 -10.52 29.41 24.36
N LYS A 67 -10.96 30.50 23.74
CA LYS A 67 -10.13 31.31 22.83
C LYS A 67 -8.92 31.92 23.57
N LYS A 68 -9.13 32.48 24.76
CA LYS A 68 -8.03 32.98 25.61
C LYS A 68 -7.10 31.85 26.02
N LYS A 69 -7.65 30.71 26.49
CA LYS A 69 -6.88 29.53 26.88
C LYS A 69 -6.07 28.96 25.67
N SER A 70 -6.62 28.99 24.46
CA SER A 70 -5.90 28.64 23.23
C SER A 70 -4.73 29.59 22.94
N SER A 71 -4.82 30.85 23.29
CA SER A 71 -3.72 31.79 23.07
C SER A 71 -2.50 31.50 23.95
N GLU A 72 -2.68 30.81 25.07
CA GLU A 72 -1.59 30.37 25.95
C GLU A 72 -0.74 29.26 25.32
N LEU A 73 -1.33 28.52 24.36
CA LEU A 73 -0.64 27.43 23.65
C LEU A 73 0.29 27.92 22.53
N LYS A 74 0.18 29.17 22.07
CA LYS A 74 0.85 29.67 20.84
C LYS A 74 2.35 29.41 20.78
N ASN A 75 3.03 29.48 21.91
CA ASN A 75 4.50 29.32 21.99
C ASN A 75 4.93 27.88 22.28
N ALA A 76 3.98 26.96 22.49
CA ALA A 76 4.29 25.55 22.70
C ALA A 76 4.79 24.93 21.41
N THR A 77 5.75 24.00 21.54
CA THR A 77 6.30 23.25 20.40
C THR A 77 6.25 21.77 20.66
N VAL A 78 6.15 21.01 19.57
CA VAL A 78 6.33 19.54 19.56
C VAL A 78 7.49 19.23 18.64
N THR A 79 8.57 18.67 19.18
CA THR A 79 9.73 18.22 18.41
C THR A 79 9.65 16.74 18.16
N VAL A 80 9.75 16.34 16.90
CA VAL A 80 9.81 14.96 16.45
C VAL A 80 11.25 14.49 16.44
N PHE A 81 11.51 13.36 17.08
CA PHE A 81 12.81 12.70 17.11
C PHE A 81 12.78 11.40 16.31
N TYR A 82 13.84 11.13 15.58
CA TYR A 82 14.11 9.85 14.95
C TYR A 82 15.56 9.45 15.23
N ALA A 83 15.78 8.22 15.68
CA ALA A 83 17.12 7.72 16.08
C ALA A 83 17.89 8.68 17.03
N ASN A 84 17.16 9.29 17.98
CA ASN A 84 17.63 10.29 18.95
C ASN A 84 18.00 11.67 18.38
N GLU A 85 17.82 11.89 17.09
CA GLU A 85 18.04 13.19 16.45
C GLU A 85 16.72 13.92 16.21
N PRO A 86 16.67 15.24 16.40
CA PRO A 86 15.48 16.03 16.04
C PRO A 86 15.36 16.14 14.52
N VAL A 87 14.22 15.69 13.99
CA VAL A 87 13.98 15.66 12.53
C VAL A 87 12.93 16.68 12.06
N ALA A 88 12.06 17.12 12.97
CA ALA A 88 11.10 18.18 12.72
C ALA A 88 10.67 18.86 14.02
N THR A 89 10.25 20.12 13.96
CA THR A 89 9.66 20.85 15.12
C THR A 89 8.47 21.64 14.63
N TYR A 90 7.34 21.44 15.28
CA TYR A 90 6.07 22.09 14.98
C TYR A 90 5.69 23.02 16.12
N SER A 91 5.31 24.27 15.79
CA SER A 91 4.71 25.17 16.75
C SER A 91 3.20 24.91 16.87
N ALA A 92 2.63 25.19 18.03
CA ALA A 92 1.19 25.14 18.19
C ALA A 92 0.44 26.06 17.20
N GLN A 93 1.09 27.17 16.81
CA GLN A 93 0.54 28.09 15.82
C GLN A 93 0.50 27.48 14.43
N THR A 94 1.57 26.81 13.99
CA THR A 94 1.69 26.14 12.69
C THR A 94 0.65 25.03 12.53
N LEU A 95 0.47 24.22 13.58
CA LEU A 95 -0.53 23.15 13.58
C LEU A 95 -1.96 23.64 13.88
N GLY A 96 -2.17 24.94 14.13
CA GLY A 96 -3.48 25.48 14.48
C GLY A 96 -4.06 24.89 15.77
N ILE A 97 -3.21 24.53 16.74
CA ILE A 97 -3.63 23.90 18.00
C ILE A 97 -4.49 24.86 18.80
N LYS A 98 -5.72 24.46 19.09
CA LYS A 98 -6.67 25.26 19.87
C LYS A 98 -7.66 24.38 20.60
N TYR A 99 -8.25 24.91 21.65
CA TYR A 99 -9.41 24.31 22.32
C TYR A 99 -10.65 24.47 21.44
N ASP A 100 -11.43 23.39 21.28
CA ASP A 100 -12.75 23.47 20.62
C ASP A 100 -13.80 24.06 21.57
N GLY A 101 -13.70 25.38 21.78
CA GLY A 101 -14.61 26.13 22.64
C GLY A 101 -16.05 26.15 22.13
N LYS A 102 -16.26 26.01 20.81
CA LYS A 102 -17.58 26.01 20.20
C LYS A 102 -18.35 24.75 20.52
N THR A 103 -17.76 23.60 20.30
CA THR A 103 -18.42 22.31 20.57
C THR A 103 -18.70 22.13 22.06
N ILE A 104 -17.77 22.50 22.94
CA ILE A 104 -18.01 22.37 24.40
C ILE A 104 -19.08 23.32 24.88
N ALA A 105 -19.14 24.55 24.35
CA ALA A 105 -20.22 25.52 24.67
C ALA A 105 -21.58 24.97 24.24
N GLU A 106 -21.68 24.39 23.03
CA GLU A 106 -22.93 23.77 22.58
C GLU A 106 -23.34 22.58 23.46
N ARG A 107 -22.42 21.69 23.80
CA ARG A 107 -22.70 20.54 24.69
C ARG A 107 -23.19 21.00 26.06
N ALA A 108 -22.57 22.01 26.65
CA ALA A 108 -22.98 22.59 27.91
C ALA A 108 -24.35 23.23 27.79
N TYR A 109 -24.64 23.93 26.69
CA TYR A 109 -25.91 24.60 26.44
C TYR A 109 -27.08 23.65 26.28
N LEU A 110 -26.83 22.44 25.74
CA LEU A 110 -27.86 21.42 25.53
C LEU A 110 -28.37 20.78 26.82
N ILE A 111 -27.71 20.96 27.97
CA ILE A 111 -28.22 20.53 29.26
C ILE A 111 -29.56 21.25 29.54
N GLY A 112 -30.61 20.49 29.81
CA GLY A 112 -31.95 20.99 30.02
C GLY A 112 -32.69 21.46 28.76
N ARG A 113 -32.09 21.27 27.56
CA ARG A 113 -32.65 21.66 26.25
C ARG A 113 -32.79 20.48 25.29
N SER A 114 -32.84 19.26 25.83
CA SER A 114 -33.09 18.04 25.06
C SER A 114 -34.42 18.10 24.30
N THR A 115 -34.49 17.48 23.12
CA THR A 115 -35.74 17.29 22.37
C THR A 115 -36.68 16.29 23.07
N ASN A 116 -36.13 15.37 23.87
CA ASN A 116 -36.90 14.45 24.68
C ASN A 116 -37.41 15.20 25.93
N LEU A 117 -38.72 15.33 26.07
CA LEU A 117 -39.38 16.11 27.14
C LEU A 117 -39.01 15.61 28.54
N SER A 118 -39.05 14.32 28.80
CA SER A 118 -38.71 13.73 30.09
C SER A 118 -37.27 14.05 30.48
N SER A 119 -36.31 13.85 29.56
CA SER A 119 -34.91 14.18 29.77
C SER A 119 -34.69 15.67 29.98
N LYS A 120 -35.41 16.54 29.22
CA LYS A 120 -35.37 17.98 29.32
C LYS A 120 -35.70 18.44 30.72
N TYR A 121 -36.91 18.09 31.23
CA TYR A 121 -37.38 18.52 32.54
C TYR A 121 -36.58 17.91 33.69
N PHE A 122 -36.17 16.64 33.54
CA PHE A 122 -35.31 15.96 34.52
C PHE A 122 -33.96 16.65 34.67
N GLN A 123 -33.27 16.95 33.53
CA GLN A 123 -31.99 17.68 33.56
C GLN A 123 -32.13 19.08 34.16
N LYS A 124 -33.20 19.83 33.81
CA LYS A 124 -33.50 21.14 34.40
C LYS A 124 -33.66 21.06 35.91
N PHE A 125 -34.46 20.10 36.37
CA PHE A 125 -34.70 19.90 37.81
C PHE A 125 -33.39 19.58 38.55
N LEU A 126 -32.62 18.62 38.05
CA LEU A 126 -31.34 18.23 38.67
C LEU A 126 -30.33 19.38 38.70
N SER A 127 -30.32 20.23 37.68
CA SER A 127 -29.41 21.36 37.56
C SER A 127 -29.82 22.51 38.46
N ILE A 128 -31.10 22.95 38.39
CA ILE A 128 -31.60 24.09 39.15
C ILE A 128 -31.53 23.86 40.68
N PHE A 129 -31.87 22.63 41.11
CA PHE A 129 -31.83 22.27 42.54
C PHE A 129 -30.46 21.74 43.00
N ASN A 130 -29.43 21.85 42.16
CA ASN A 130 -28.05 21.45 42.47
C ASN A 130 -27.93 19.95 42.91
N LEU A 131 -28.77 19.08 42.34
CA LEU A 131 -28.81 17.68 42.69
C LEU A 131 -27.84 16.80 41.89
N LYS A 132 -27.37 17.32 40.73
CA LYS A 132 -26.39 16.66 39.88
C LYS A 132 -25.47 17.68 39.26
N ARG A 133 -24.17 17.38 39.31
CA ARG A 133 -23.13 18.08 38.58
C ARG A 133 -23.02 17.52 37.18
N PHE A 134 -22.96 18.36 36.15
CA PHE A 134 -22.74 18.00 34.74
C PHE A 134 -21.34 18.41 34.34
N ASP A 135 -20.48 17.42 34.17
CA ASP A 135 -19.08 17.63 33.84
C ASP A 135 -18.82 17.36 32.36
N PHE A 136 -18.08 18.23 31.72
CA PHE A 136 -17.59 18.08 30.36
C PHE A 136 -16.11 18.42 30.31
N GLU A 137 -15.37 17.66 29.48
CA GLU A 137 -13.99 17.95 29.16
C GLU A 137 -13.90 18.62 27.79
N SER A 138 -13.06 19.65 27.70
CA SER A 138 -12.72 20.28 26.43
C SER A 138 -11.88 19.33 25.58
N GLN A 139 -11.95 19.49 24.27
CA GLN A 139 -11.05 18.85 23.33
C GLN A 139 -10.11 19.88 22.74
N ILE A 140 -8.91 19.42 22.39
CA ILE A 140 -7.95 20.19 21.61
C ILE A 140 -8.04 19.65 20.19
N GLU A 141 -8.20 20.54 19.23
CA GLU A 141 -8.15 20.24 17.79
C GLU A 141 -6.90 20.85 17.17
N TYR A 142 -6.42 20.24 16.10
CA TYR A 142 -5.28 20.71 15.32
C TYR A 142 -5.38 20.21 13.89
N ASP A 143 -4.65 20.84 12.97
CA ASP A 143 -4.50 20.39 11.60
C ASP A 143 -3.33 19.39 11.48
N ASN A 144 -3.60 18.21 10.98
CA ASN A 144 -2.60 17.15 10.82
C ASN A 144 -2.05 17.02 9.39
N THR A 145 -2.37 17.95 8.50
CA THR A 145 -1.95 17.90 7.10
C THR A 145 -0.43 17.88 6.98
N GLU A 146 0.26 18.83 7.62
CA GLU A 146 1.74 18.88 7.61
C GLU A 146 2.39 17.63 8.22
N LEU A 147 1.73 17.00 9.21
CA LEU A 147 2.24 15.76 9.81
C LEU A 147 2.13 14.57 8.84
N LYS A 148 1.07 14.51 8.05
CA LYS A 148 0.92 13.48 7.02
C LYS A 148 1.96 13.64 5.91
N ASP A 149 2.20 14.87 5.48
CA ASP A 149 3.25 15.17 4.49
C ASP A 149 4.63 14.81 5.03
N PHE A 150 4.92 15.16 6.28
CA PHE A 150 6.15 14.77 6.97
C PHE A 150 6.30 13.24 7.05
N LEU A 151 5.24 12.49 7.36
CA LEU A 151 5.28 11.04 7.41
C LEU A 151 5.59 10.43 6.04
N SER A 152 4.94 10.91 4.97
CA SER A 152 5.22 10.46 3.60
C SER A 152 6.68 10.69 3.22
N LEU A 153 7.21 11.90 3.47
CA LEU A 153 8.62 12.21 3.21
C LEU A 153 9.58 11.37 4.08
N SER A 154 9.17 11.06 5.31
CA SER A 154 9.97 10.22 6.21
C SER A 154 9.98 8.77 5.75
N GLU A 155 8.86 8.25 5.23
CA GLU A 155 8.80 6.92 4.63
C GLU A 155 9.70 6.84 3.41
N ASP A 156 9.64 7.80 2.49
CA ASP A 156 10.49 7.85 1.31
C ASP A 156 11.98 7.92 1.67
N LYS A 157 12.32 8.63 2.75
CA LYS A 157 13.71 8.83 3.16
C LYS A 157 14.30 7.66 3.94
N TYR A 158 13.52 7.02 4.82
CA TYR A 158 14.04 6.08 5.80
C TYR A 158 13.61 4.63 5.58
N ASN A 159 12.54 4.36 4.81
CA ASN A 159 12.15 3.01 4.50
C ASN A 159 13.18 2.36 3.57
N LEU A 160 13.71 1.23 4.00
CA LEU A 160 14.64 0.42 3.22
C LEU A 160 14.07 -0.99 3.14
N PRO A 161 13.92 -1.57 1.94
CA PRO A 161 13.51 -2.96 1.82
C PRO A 161 14.61 -3.89 2.36
N ALA A 162 14.20 -4.97 3.01
CA ALA A 162 15.11 -6.05 3.32
C ALA A 162 15.65 -6.67 2.01
N LYS A 163 16.92 -7.04 2.00
CA LYS A 163 17.54 -7.72 0.86
C LYS A 163 17.87 -9.15 1.25
N ASN A 164 17.37 -10.11 0.51
CA ASN A 164 17.67 -11.52 0.67
C ASN A 164 19.13 -11.82 0.30
N ALA A 165 19.70 -12.84 0.92
CA ALA A 165 20.96 -13.41 0.46
C ALA A 165 20.83 -13.89 -0.98
N LEU A 166 21.89 -13.77 -1.77
CA LEU A 166 22.00 -14.36 -3.12
C LEU A 166 23.07 -15.44 -3.11
N PHE A 167 22.83 -16.47 -3.91
CA PHE A 167 23.66 -17.65 -3.93
C PHE A 167 24.14 -17.97 -5.35
N LYS A 168 25.17 -18.83 -5.43
CA LYS A 168 25.71 -19.34 -6.65
C LYS A 168 25.98 -20.83 -6.48
N PHE A 169 25.81 -21.61 -7.54
CA PHE A 169 26.12 -23.03 -7.52
C PHE A 169 27.51 -23.27 -8.13
N GLU A 170 28.49 -23.61 -7.31
CA GLU A 170 29.85 -23.87 -7.73
C GLU A 170 30.36 -25.19 -7.16
N LYS A 171 31.00 -26.01 -7.99
CA LYS A 171 31.60 -27.29 -7.56
C LYS A 171 30.63 -28.17 -6.76
N GLU A 172 29.41 -28.32 -7.28
CA GLU A 172 28.32 -29.11 -6.66
C GLU A 172 27.87 -28.63 -5.28
N LYS A 173 28.12 -27.36 -4.97
CA LYS A 173 27.71 -26.73 -3.72
C LYS A 173 27.13 -25.34 -3.95
N VAL A 174 26.20 -24.97 -3.08
CA VAL A 174 25.70 -23.60 -3.03
C VAL A 174 26.67 -22.76 -2.19
N VAL A 175 27.13 -21.66 -2.74
CA VAL A 175 28.02 -20.70 -2.08
C VAL A 175 27.36 -19.32 -2.01
N GLU A 176 27.79 -18.49 -1.05
CA GLU A 176 27.35 -17.11 -0.94
C GLU A 176 27.80 -16.30 -2.17
N PHE A 177 26.89 -15.55 -2.75
CA PHE A 177 27.18 -14.57 -3.78
C PHE A 177 27.03 -13.14 -3.24
N ARG A 178 25.99 -12.89 -2.41
CA ARG A 178 25.75 -11.64 -1.72
C ARG A 178 25.04 -11.88 -0.41
N LYS A 179 25.56 -11.33 0.69
CA LYS A 179 24.96 -11.42 2.01
C LYS A 179 23.62 -10.67 2.09
N GLU A 180 22.73 -11.19 2.91
CA GLU A 180 21.48 -10.53 3.24
C GLU A 180 21.69 -9.22 4.01
N SER A 181 20.71 -8.32 3.92
CA SER A 181 20.64 -7.14 4.78
C SER A 181 19.22 -6.90 5.26
N ASN A 182 19.11 -6.45 6.52
CA ASN A 182 17.83 -6.05 7.06
C ASN A 182 17.31 -4.80 6.36
N GLY A 183 16.00 -4.72 6.23
CA GLY A 183 15.27 -3.52 5.87
C GLY A 183 14.84 -2.74 7.10
N LEU A 184 14.24 -1.60 6.88
CA LEU A 184 13.71 -0.70 7.90
C LEU A 184 12.41 -0.10 7.40
N LYS A 185 11.40 -0.01 8.28
CA LYS A 185 10.10 0.59 7.98
C LYS A 185 9.66 1.52 9.09
N ILE A 186 9.26 2.72 8.73
CA ILE A 186 8.68 3.69 9.66
C ILE A 186 7.28 3.20 10.08
N LYS A 187 6.96 3.35 11.38
CA LYS A 187 5.65 3.00 11.97
C LYS A 187 4.71 4.20 11.94
N SER A 188 4.29 4.57 10.75
CA SER A 188 3.42 5.75 10.53
C SER A 188 2.04 5.59 11.17
N ASP A 189 1.53 4.36 11.24
CA ASP A 189 0.27 4.00 11.88
C ASP A 189 0.24 4.28 13.39
N GLN A 190 1.41 4.23 14.05
CA GLN A 190 1.55 4.52 15.48
C GLN A 190 1.87 5.99 15.76
N PHE A 191 2.44 6.70 14.81
CA PHE A 191 2.91 8.08 15.02
C PHE A 191 1.77 9.06 15.30
N LEU A 192 0.71 9.09 14.49
CA LEU A 192 -0.42 10.02 14.69
C LEU A 192 -1.12 9.79 16.03
N PRO A 193 -1.45 8.55 16.46
CA PRO A 193 -1.98 8.30 17.79
C PRO A 193 -1.04 8.73 18.95
N ASP A 194 0.27 8.55 18.78
CA ASP A 194 1.23 9.00 19.79
C ASP A 194 1.32 10.54 19.81
N PHE A 195 1.25 11.19 18.65
CA PHE A 195 1.18 12.65 18.53
C PHE A 195 -0.08 13.22 19.17
N ASP A 196 -1.26 12.61 18.93
CA ASP A 196 -2.53 12.98 19.55
C ASP A 196 -2.44 12.99 21.08
N LYS A 197 -1.82 11.98 21.68
CA LYS A 197 -1.60 11.92 23.13
C LYS A 197 -0.75 13.10 23.62
N ILE A 198 0.27 13.47 22.86
CA ILE A 198 1.13 14.62 23.17
C ILE A 198 0.32 15.91 23.09
N ILE A 199 -0.48 16.12 22.05
CA ILE A 199 -1.35 17.29 21.92
C ILE A 199 -2.34 17.37 23.09
N MET A 200 -2.98 16.27 23.47
CA MET A 200 -3.91 16.24 24.60
C MET A 200 -3.22 16.56 25.93
N SER A 201 -1.93 16.27 26.06
CA SER A 201 -1.17 16.62 27.30
C SER A 201 -1.01 18.12 27.52
N PHE A 202 -1.20 18.97 26.48
CA PHE A 202 -1.20 20.42 26.62
C PHE A 202 -2.34 20.96 27.51
N LYS A 203 -3.36 20.17 27.80
CA LYS A 203 -4.40 20.53 28.76
C LYS A 203 -3.84 20.75 30.18
N THR A 204 -2.82 20.02 30.54
CA THR A 204 -2.24 20.00 31.88
C THR A 204 -0.87 20.68 31.96
N ASP A 205 -0.12 20.66 30.88
CA ASP A 205 1.23 21.21 30.85
C ASP A 205 1.57 21.73 29.45
N VAL A 206 1.77 23.05 29.35
CA VAL A 206 2.04 23.79 28.11
C VAL A 206 3.53 23.84 27.76
N SER A 207 4.37 23.04 28.44
CA SER A 207 5.79 22.96 28.10
C SER A 207 6.05 22.32 26.72
N ASN A 208 7.22 22.58 26.16
CA ASN A 208 7.65 21.96 24.91
C ASN A 208 7.67 20.42 25.04
N LYS A 209 7.12 19.75 24.06
CA LYS A 209 6.94 18.31 24.05
C LYS A 209 7.85 17.63 23.04
N LYS A 210 8.05 16.35 23.23
CA LYS A 210 8.80 15.47 22.34
C LYS A 210 7.94 14.27 21.93
N VAL A 211 8.02 13.89 20.68
CA VAL A 211 7.44 12.65 20.16
C VAL A 211 8.49 11.91 19.35
N VAL A 212 8.46 10.58 19.41
CA VAL A 212 9.45 9.75 18.70
C VAL A 212 8.77 9.09 17.49
N LEU A 213 9.36 9.31 16.31
CA LEU A 213 9.02 8.57 15.10
C LEU A 213 9.71 7.19 15.20
N LYS A 214 8.92 6.14 15.38
CA LYS A 214 9.40 4.78 15.54
C LYS A 214 9.61 4.10 14.20
N SER A 215 10.55 3.17 14.15
CA SER A 215 10.75 2.27 13.03
C SER A 215 10.82 0.83 13.49
N GLU A 216 10.64 -0.10 12.56
CA GLU A 216 10.85 -1.52 12.78
C GLU A 216 11.84 -2.10 11.77
N VAL A 217 12.57 -3.11 12.19
CA VAL A 217 13.50 -3.85 11.34
C VAL A 217 12.73 -4.89 10.56
N ILE A 218 12.81 -4.84 9.24
CA ILE A 218 12.29 -5.87 8.34
C ILE A 218 13.42 -6.89 8.12
N LYS A 219 13.18 -8.12 8.53
CA LYS A 219 14.17 -9.19 8.33
C LYS A 219 14.03 -9.78 6.94
N PRO A 220 15.14 -10.13 6.26
CA PRO A 220 15.11 -10.87 5.02
C PRO A 220 14.51 -12.27 5.23
N GLU A 221 13.79 -12.76 4.23
CA GLU A 221 13.21 -14.11 4.25
C GLU A 221 14.29 -15.20 4.03
N ILE A 222 15.33 -14.88 3.26
CA ILE A 222 16.41 -15.78 2.87
C ILE A 222 17.71 -15.29 3.48
N LYS A 223 18.31 -16.12 4.31
CA LYS A 223 19.54 -15.83 5.04
C LYS A 223 20.64 -16.83 4.69
N LEU A 224 21.87 -16.39 4.82
CA LEU A 224 23.03 -17.24 4.66
C LEU A 224 23.06 -18.41 5.66
N SER A 225 22.58 -18.21 6.88
CA SER A 225 22.52 -19.24 7.91
C SER A 225 21.75 -20.49 7.51
N ASP A 226 20.78 -20.34 6.59
CA ASP A 226 19.83 -21.39 6.25
C ASP A 226 20.26 -22.18 4.99
N ILE A 227 21.48 -21.92 4.46
CA ILE A 227 21.96 -22.46 3.18
C ILE A 227 21.91 -23.99 3.09
N ASN A 228 22.17 -24.71 4.18
CA ASN A 228 22.15 -26.15 4.23
C ASN A 228 20.72 -26.75 4.24
N GLU A 229 19.70 -25.95 4.47
CA GLU A 229 18.30 -26.37 4.57
C GLU A 229 17.54 -26.16 3.25
N TYR A 230 18.15 -25.50 2.26
CA TYR A 230 17.46 -25.15 1.03
C TYR A 230 17.26 -26.34 0.07
N GLY A 231 18.01 -27.43 0.24
CA GLY A 231 17.86 -28.63 -0.59
C GLY A 231 18.21 -28.38 -2.06
N ILE A 232 19.22 -27.56 -2.34
CA ILE A 232 19.74 -27.31 -3.70
C ILE A 232 20.92 -28.24 -3.93
N GLU A 233 20.70 -29.28 -4.72
CA GLU A 233 21.65 -30.39 -4.88
C GLU A 233 22.26 -30.44 -6.28
N GLU A 234 21.50 -30.07 -7.32
CA GLU A 234 21.90 -30.31 -8.70
C GLU A 234 21.26 -29.32 -9.69
N PHE A 235 21.79 -29.32 -10.91
CA PHE A 235 21.17 -28.65 -12.05
C PHE A 235 19.86 -29.33 -12.44
N ILE A 236 18.79 -28.56 -12.58
CA ILE A 236 17.45 -29.03 -12.96
C ILE A 236 17.23 -28.83 -14.46
N ALA A 237 17.30 -27.59 -14.93
CA ALA A 237 16.96 -27.22 -16.30
C ALA A 237 17.58 -25.89 -16.72
N GLU A 238 17.56 -25.65 -18.03
CA GLU A 238 18.00 -24.40 -18.63
C GLU A 238 16.99 -23.92 -19.68
N GLY A 239 16.79 -22.59 -19.73
CA GLY A 239 16.13 -21.91 -20.85
C GLY A 239 17.10 -20.95 -21.51
N LYS A 240 17.01 -20.84 -22.85
CA LYS A 240 17.89 -20.00 -23.67
C LYS A 240 17.09 -19.08 -24.59
N SER A 241 17.70 -17.95 -24.95
CA SER A 241 17.23 -17.11 -26.04
C SER A 241 18.36 -16.38 -26.73
N ASP A 242 18.25 -16.27 -28.06
CA ASP A 242 19.20 -15.55 -28.93
C ASP A 242 18.76 -14.08 -29.04
N PHE A 243 19.68 -13.14 -28.77
CA PHE A 243 19.47 -11.70 -28.93
C PHE A 243 20.31 -11.08 -30.06
N THR A 244 20.72 -11.87 -31.03
CA THR A 244 21.40 -11.43 -32.26
C THR A 244 20.60 -10.29 -32.92
N HIS A 245 21.28 -9.33 -33.52
CA HIS A 245 20.73 -8.10 -34.13
C HIS A 245 20.13 -7.07 -33.12
N SER A 246 20.33 -7.27 -31.82
CA SER A 246 19.94 -6.26 -30.82
C SER A 246 20.87 -5.05 -30.84
N ILE A 247 20.29 -3.86 -30.75
CA ILE A 247 21.07 -2.62 -30.58
C ILE A 247 21.73 -2.59 -29.20
N PRO A 248 22.85 -1.83 -29.03
CA PRO A 248 23.59 -1.81 -27.77
C PRO A 248 22.74 -1.49 -26.53
N GLN A 249 21.81 -0.54 -26.63
CA GLN A 249 20.92 -0.16 -25.53
C GLN A 249 19.99 -1.32 -25.10
N ARG A 250 19.51 -2.10 -26.07
CA ARG A 250 18.70 -3.28 -25.79
C ARG A 250 19.53 -4.38 -25.12
N VAL A 251 20.78 -4.59 -25.54
CA VAL A 251 21.71 -5.54 -24.90
C VAL A 251 22.00 -5.09 -23.47
N HIS A 252 22.22 -3.80 -23.24
CA HIS A 252 22.41 -3.25 -21.90
C HIS A 252 21.19 -3.52 -21.00
N ASN A 253 19.97 -3.21 -21.46
CA ASN A 253 18.74 -3.44 -20.71
C ASN A 253 18.51 -4.92 -20.38
N LEU A 254 18.74 -5.79 -21.37
CA LEU A 254 18.64 -7.24 -21.21
C LEU A 254 19.63 -7.74 -20.14
N THR A 255 20.88 -7.27 -20.20
CA THR A 255 21.93 -7.59 -19.22
C THR A 255 21.56 -7.13 -17.82
N LEU A 256 21.10 -5.87 -17.71
CA LEU A 256 20.67 -5.29 -16.44
C LEU A 256 19.48 -6.05 -15.86
N ALA A 257 18.44 -6.32 -16.66
CA ALA A 257 17.28 -7.08 -16.20
C ALA A 257 17.67 -8.51 -15.78
N ALA A 258 18.46 -9.24 -16.56
CA ALA A 258 18.88 -10.61 -16.23
C ALA A 258 19.71 -10.65 -14.94
N SER A 259 20.54 -9.64 -14.67
CA SER A 259 21.35 -9.56 -13.45
C SER A 259 20.53 -9.52 -12.17
N LYS A 260 19.26 -9.04 -12.23
CA LYS A 260 18.34 -9.01 -11.08
C LYS A 260 17.93 -10.39 -10.60
N PHE A 261 18.01 -11.39 -11.46
CA PHE A 261 17.61 -12.77 -11.19
C PHE A 261 18.77 -13.65 -10.76
N ASN A 262 20.01 -13.22 -10.99
CA ASN A 262 21.17 -14.03 -10.69
C ASN A 262 21.34 -14.24 -9.17
N GLY A 263 21.32 -15.49 -8.73
CA GLY A 263 21.43 -15.86 -7.32
C GLY A 263 20.12 -15.82 -6.54
N VAL A 264 18.99 -15.57 -7.20
CA VAL A 264 17.68 -15.51 -6.56
C VAL A 264 17.19 -16.91 -6.21
N LEU A 265 16.64 -17.09 -5.01
CA LEU A 265 16.02 -18.32 -4.55
C LEU A 265 14.50 -18.23 -4.61
N ILE A 266 13.88 -19.27 -5.13
CA ILE A 266 12.43 -19.49 -5.05
C ILE A 266 12.15 -20.52 -3.96
N PRO A 267 11.56 -20.13 -2.81
CA PRO A 267 11.26 -21.04 -1.73
C PRO A 267 10.30 -22.15 -2.15
N LYS A 268 10.45 -23.34 -1.53
CA LYS A 268 9.53 -24.46 -1.74
C LYS A 268 8.07 -24.05 -1.50
N GLY A 269 7.18 -24.40 -2.41
CA GLY A 269 5.74 -24.13 -2.35
C GLY A 269 5.34 -22.68 -2.67
N LYS A 270 6.29 -21.76 -2.85
CA LYS A 270 6.02 -20.34 -3.13
C LYS A 270 5.84 -20.07 -4.61
N VAL A 271 5.14 -18.96 -4.88
CA VAL A 271 4.98 -18.39 -6.23
C VAL A 271 6.03 -17.31 -6.41
N PHE A 272 6.72 -17.38 -7.51
CA PHE A 272 7.69 -16.39 -7.96
C PHE A 272 7.03 -15.45 -8.98
N SER A 273 7.18 -14.14 -8.78
CA SER A 273 6.76 -13.06 -9.70
C SER A 273 7.98 -12.49 -10.40
N PHE A 274 7.93 -12.43 -11.73
CA PHE A 274 8.97 -11.77 -12.52
C PHE A 274 9.02 -10.27 -12.23
N ASN A 275 7.86 -9.63 -12.18
CA ASN A 275 7.79 -8.19 -11.95
C ASN A 275 8.34 -7.78 -10.57
N ASP A 276 8.05 -8.55 -9.53
CA ASP A 276 8.61 -8.29 -8.19
C ASP A 276 10.13 -8.43 -8.17
N ALA A 277 10.68 -9.41 -8.89
CA ALA A 277 12.10 -9.65 -8.93
C ALA A 277 12.89 -8.65 -9.78
N VAL A 278 12.34 -8.23 -10.93
CA VAL A 278 13.00 -7.26 -11.82
C VAL A 278 12.94 -5.85 -11.23
N GLY A 279 11.88 -5.52 -10.49
CA GLY A 279 11.64 -4.21 -9.88
C GLY A 279 11.28 -3.13 -10.89
N ASP A 280 11.57 -1.87 -10.54
CA ASP A 280 11.30 -0.73 -11.41
C ASP A 280 12.16 -0.74 -12.67
N ILE A 281 11.50 -0.50 -13.82
CA ILE A 281 12.11 -0.46 -15.15
C ILE A 281 12.04 0.98 -15.64
N SER A 282 13.03 1.78 -15.27
CA SER A 282 13.10 3.19 -15.64
C SER A 282 14.56 3.63 -15.85
N SER A 283 14.75 4.81 -16.40
CA SER A 283 16.08 5.44 -16.50
C SER A 283 16.72 5.67 -15.12
N LEU A 284 15.91 5.86 -14.06
CA LEU A 284 16.40 6.03 -12.68
C LEU A 284 17.03 4.76 -12.12
N THR A 285 16.62 3.60 -12.62
CA THR A 285 17.16 2.29 -12.24
C THR A 285 18.19 1.76 -13.23
N GLY A 286 18.64 2.60 -14.17
CA GLY A 286 19.75 2.35 -15.09
C GLY A 286 19.35 1.78 -16.45
N TYR A 287 18.06 1.67 -16.77
CA TYR A 287 17.63 1.26 -18.11
C TYR A 287 17.83 2.38 -19.12
N GLN A 288 18.19 2.01 -20.34
CA GLN A 288 18.41 2.92 -21.46
C GLN A 288 17.23 2.91 -22.42
N PRO A 289 16.94 4.06 -23.08
CA PRO A 289 15.92 4.09 -24.13
C PRO A 289 16.25 3.11 -25.27
N ALA A 290 15.33 2.20 -25.54
CA ALA A 290 15.37 1.30 -26.67
C ALA A 290 13.98 1.24 -27.33
N TYR A 291 13.88 0.66 -28.52
CA TYR A 291 12.59 0.57 -29.20
C TYR A 291 11.63 -0.35 -28.44
N VAL A 292 10.48 0.20 -28.07
CA VAL A 292 9.35 -0.48 -27.47
C VAL A 292 8.09 -0.17 -28.24
N ILE A 293 7.07 -1.03 -28.13
CA ILE A 293 5.77 -0.77 -28.71
C ILE A 293 4.83 -0.22 -27.64
N LYS A 294 4.37 1.01 -27.87
CA LYS A 294 3.41 1.68 -27.03
C LYS A 294 2.27 2.22 -27.88
N ASP A 295 1.03 1.85 -27.53
CA ASP A 295 -0.20 2.30 -28.23
C ASP A 295 -0.16 2.03 -29.74
N GLY A 296 0.42 0.89 -30.17
CA GLY A 296 0.53 0.49 -31.58
C GLY A 296 1.54 1.30 -32.40
N LYS A 297 2.45 2.02 -31.75
CA LYS A 297 3.57 2.76 -32.37
C LYS A 297 4.90 2.27 -31.82
N THR A 298 5.90 2.24 -32.66
CA THR A 298 7.29 2.01 -32.25
C THR A 298 7.88 3.32 -31.74
N VAL A 299 8.23 3.36 -30.46
CA VAL A 299 8.79 4.54 -29.78
C VAL A 299 10.03 4.16 -28.99
N LEU A 300 10.88 5.13 -28.70
CA LEU A 300 11.94 4.94 -27.72
C LEU A 300 11.33 4.98 -26.32
N GLY A 301 11.63 3.98 -25.51
CA GLY A 301 11.16 3.87 -24.13
C GLY A 301 12.09 2.98 -23.31
N ASP A 302 12.00 3.12 -21.99
CA ASP A 302 12.80 2.32 -21.07
C ASP A 302 12.37 0.85 -21.09
N GLY A 303 13.33 -0.09 -20.95
CA GLY A 303 13.03 -1.51 -20.79
C GLY A 303 12.94 -2.34 -22.07
N GLY A 304 13.23 -1.78 -23.25
CA GLY A 304 13.37 -2.60 -24.47
C GLY A 304 14.39 -3.73 -24.27
N GLY A 305 13.92 -5.00 -24.35
CA GLY A 305 14.72 -6.21 -24.07
C GLY A 305 14.25 -7.01 -22.84
N VAL A 306 13.53 -6.41 -21.88
CA VAL A 306 13.09 -7.09 -20.65
C VAL A 306 12.16 -8.29 -20.92
N CYS A 307 11.26 -8.21 -21.90
CA CYS A 307 10.43 -9.36 -22.29
C CYS A 307 11.21 -10.54 -22.85
N GLN A 308 12.44 -10.36 -23.29
CA GLN A 308 13.30 -11.49 -23.66
C GLN A 308 13.85 -12.19 -22.41
N VAL A 309 14.09 -11.46 -21.34
CA VAL A 309 14.50 -12.03 -20.04
C VAL A 309 13.37 -12.89 -19.47
N SER A 310 12.11 -12.37 -19.46
CA SER A 310 10.96 -13.16 -19.02
C SER A 310 10.68 -14.37 -19.90
N THR A 311 10.84 -14.25 -21.21
CA THR A 311 10.73 -15.36 -22.16
C THR A 311 11.76 -16.45 -21.87
N THR A 312 13.01 -16.07 -21.58
CA THR A 312 14.07 -17.04 -21.29
C THR A 312 13.82 -17.79 -19.97
N LEU A 313 13.37 -17.07 -18.94
CA LEU A 313 12.96 -17.67 -17.67
C LEU A 313 11.73 -18.59 -17.83
N PHE A 314 10.74 -18.20 -18.64
CA PHE A 314 9.58 -19.03 -18.96
C PHE A 314 10.01 -20.37 -19.59
N ARG A 315 10.94 -20.34 -20.54
CA ARG A 315 11.49 -21.54 -21.15
C ARG A 315 12.23 -22.43 -20.15
N ALA A 316 13.00 -21.80 -19.24
CA ALA A 316 13.67 -22.57 -18.18
C ALA A 316 12.65 -23.25 -17.25
N ALA A 317 11.58 -22.54 -16.89
CA ALA A 317 10.52 -23.07 -16.04
C ALA A 317 9.74 -24.21 -16.72
N LEU A 318 9.45 -24.11 -18.01
CA LEU A 318 8.85 -25.20 -18.79
C LEU A 318 9.76 -26.42 -18.78
N ASN A 319 11.06 -26.25 -19.08
CA ASN A 319 12.05 -27.34 -19.11
C ASN A 319 12.29 -27.95 -17.72
N ALA A 320 12.02 -27.20 -16.64
CA ALA A 320 12.07 -27.69 -15.26
C ALA A 320 10.77 -28.40 -14.82
N GLY A 321 9.71 -28.39 -15.61
CA GLY A 321 8.43 -28.97 -15.22
C GLY A 321 7.68 -28.18 -14.16
N LEU A 322 7.91 -26.87 -14.06
CA LEU A 322 7.28 -26.04 -13.04
C LEU A 322 5.87 -25.57 -13.48
N PRO A 323 4.90 -25.48 -12.56
CA PRO A 323 3.61 -24.91 -12.85
C PRO A 323 3.72 -23.41 -13.18
N ILE A 324 3.19 -23.02 -14.33
CA ILE A 324 3.10 -21.63 -14.79
C ILE A 324 1.72 -21.12 -14.43
N LEU A 325 1.64 -20.16 -13.49
CA LEU A 325 0.37 -19.63 -12.99
C LEU A 325 -0.12 -18.44 -13.78
N GLU A 326 0.80 -17.63 -14.32
CA GLU A 326 0.49 -16.50 -15.18
C GLU A 326 1.52 -16.41 -16.31
N ARG A 327 1.04 -16.35 -17.53
CA ARG A 327 1.84 -16.12 -18.74
C ARG A 327 0.98 -15.45 -19.79
N ASN A 328 1.48 -14.39 -20.38
CA ASN A 328 0.85 -13.71 -21.51
C ASN A 328 1.75 -13.81 -22.74
N ALA A 329 1.17 -14.09 -23.90
CA ALA A 329 1.88 -14.04 -25.17
C ALA A 329 2.06 -12.60 -25.62
N HIS A 330 3.08 -12.33 -26.46
CA HIS A 330 3.16 -11.06 -27.16
C HIS A 330 1.96 -10.85 -28.10
N ALA A 331 1.60 -9.59 -28.33
CA ALA A 331 0.47 -9.25 -29.18
C ALA A 331 0.67 -9.58 -30.65
N TYR A 332 1.92 -9.77 -31.10
CA TYR A 332 2.29 -10.17 -32.45
C TYR A 332 3.54 -11.08 -32.40
N ARG A 333 3.86 -11.75 -33.52
CA ARG A 333 5.03 -12.63 -33.64
C ARG A 333 6.30 -11.78 -33.68
N VAL A 334 7.12 -11.89 -32.65
CA VAL A 334 8.40 -11.17 -32.55
C VAL A 334 9.54 -12.09 -32.99
N GLY A 335 10.25 -11.72 -34.02
CA GLY A 335 11.29 -12.56 -34.63
C GLY A 335 12.36 -13.04 -33.65
N TYR A 336 12.77 -12.22 -32.67
CA TYR A 336 13.75 -12.61 -31.65
C TYR A 336 13.37 -13.86 -30.85
N TYR A 337 12.07 -14.18 -30.71
CA TYR A 337 11.65 -15.36 -29.95
C TYR A 337 11.44 -16.60 -30.81
N GLU A 338 11.49 -16.43 -32.14
CA GLU A 338 11.31 -17.54 -33.09
C GLU A 338 12.62 -17.94 -33.80
N ASN A 339 13.71 -17.16 -33.62
CA ASN A 339 15.03 -17.52 -34.20
C ASN A 339 15.59 -18.83 -33.63
N ASP A 340 15.30 -19.10 -32.35
CA ASP A 340 15.80 -20.24 -31.60
C ASP A 340 14.71 -21.12 -30.96
N SER A 341 13.42 -20.80 -31.23
CA SER A 341 12.30 -21.53 -30.67
C SER A 341 11.08 -21.51 -31.61
N GLN A 342 9.95 -22.01 -31.14
CA GLN A 342 8.69 -22.04 -31.90
C GLN A 342 7.74 -20.92 -31.49
N PRO A 343 6.78 -20.54 -32.35
CA PRO A 343 5.74 -19.58 -31.99
C PRO A 343 5.00 -19.96 -30.71
N GLY A 344 4.85 -19.03 -29.79
CA GLY A 344 4.15 -19.25 -28.54
C GLY A 344 5.02 -19.65 -27.35
N PHE A 345 6.35 -19.84 -27.54
CA PHE A 345 7.30 -20.08 -26.44
C PHE A 345 7.89 -18.78 -25.91
N ASP A 346 7.06 -17.75 -25.83
CA ASP A 346 7.38 -16.41 -25.34
C ASP A 346 6.52 -16.05 -24.13
N ALA A 347 6.98 -15.10 -23.33
CA ALA A 347 6.23 -14.52 -22.22
C ALA A 347 6.47 -13.01 -22.19
N THR A 348 5.40 -12.22 -22.37
CA THR A 348 5.46 -10.78 -22.22
C THR A 348 5.19 -10.38 -20.77
N VAL A 349 5.83 -9.31 -20.34
CA VAL A 349 5.63 -8.68 -19.02
C VAL A 349 5.44 -7.17 -19.18
N TYR A 350 4.61 -6.59 -18.32
CA TYR A 350 4.37 -5.15 -18.25
C TYR A 350 3.92 -4.78 -16.82
N SER A 351 4.86 -4.34 -16.03
CA SER A 351 4.60 -4.00 -14.63
C SER A 351 3.65 -2.79 -14.51
N PRO A 352 2.67 -2.83 -13.59
CA PRO A 352 2.34 -3.93 -12.66
C PRO A 352 1.29 -4.92 -13.20
N THR A 353 0.79 -4.76 -14.42
CA THR A 353 -0.46 -5.36 -14.92
C THR A 353 -0.31 -6.71 -15.62
N VAL A 354 0.86 -7.02 -16.17
CA VAL A 354 1.14 -8.26 -16.90
C VAL A 354 2.40 -8.90 -16.33
N ASP A 355 2.31 -10.11 -15.80
CA ASP A 355 3.41 -10.78 -15.10
C ASP A 355 3.68 -12.18 -15.66
N LEU A 356 4.84 -12.73 -15.32
CA LEU A 356 5.16 -14.14 -15.41
C LEU A 356 5.24 -14.69 -13.98
N LYS A 357 4.30 -15.60 -13.63
CA LYS A 357 4.27 -16.23 -12.31
C LYS A 357 4.53 -17.74 -12.40
N ILE A 358 5.49 -18.19 -11.64
CA ILE A 358 5.97 -19.57 -11.61
C ILE A 358 5.84 -20.09 -10.18
N LYS A 359 5.30 -21.29 -9.99
CA LYS A 359 5.23 -21.92 -8.67
C LYS A 359 6.39 -22.92 -8.52
N ASN A 360 7.10 -22.84 -7.41
CA ASN A 360 8.03 -23.89 -7.03
C ASN A 360 7.27 -25.00 -6.27
N ASP A 361 6.99 -26.10 -6.94
CA ASP A 361 6.37 -27.29 -6.36
C ASP A 361 7.38 -28.45 -6.18
N THR A 362 8.69 -28.16 -6.30
CA THR A 362 9.76 -29.14 -6.10
C THR A 362 10.02 -29.42 -4.60
N PRO A 363 10.74 -30.50 -4.26
CA PRO A 363 11.03 -30.85 -2.86
C PRO A 363 11.90 -29.83 -2.09
N GLY A 364 12.70 -29.01 -2.81
CA GLY A 364 13.62 -28.01 -2.25
C GLY A 364 13.36 -26.60 -2.77
N TYR A 365 14.28 -25.71 -2.47
CA TYR A 365 14.32 -24.39 -3.11
C TYR A 365 14.83 -24.50 -4.54
N ILE A 366 14.53 -23.52 -5.38
CA ILE A 366 15.11 -23.37 -6.71
C ILE A 366 16.02 -22.14 -6.68
N LEU A 367 17.30 -22.34 -7.06
CA LEU A 367 18.25 -21.27 -7.32
C LEU A 367 18.20 -20.92 -8.81
N ILE A 368 18.07 -19.63 -9.09
CA ILE A 368 18.15 -19.09 -10.45
C ILE A 368 19.57 -18.54 -10.67
N GLU A 369 20.22 -18.96 -11.73
CA GLU A 369 21.43 -18.32 -12.25
C GLU A 369 21.21 -17.83 -13.68
N THR A 370 21.80 -16.69 -13.99
CA THR A 370 21.74 -16.11 -15.35
C THR A 370 23.13 -16.02 -15.95
N GLU A 371 23.23 -16.34 -17.22
CA GLU A 371 24.47 -16.21 -17.99
C GLU A 371 24.18 -15.43 -19.28
N ILE A 372 24.99 -14.42 -19.55
CA ILE A 372 24.90 -13.61 -20.75
C ILE A 372 26.22 -13.71 -21.49
N ASN A 373 26.17 -14.28 -22.68
CA ASN A 373 27.29 -14.36 -23.59
C ASN A 373 27.08 -13.37 -24.73
N THR A 374 27.73 -12.20 -24.64
CA THR A 374 27.61 -11.12 -25.62
C THR A 374 28.33 -11.42 -26.94
N GLU A 375 29.31 -12.31 -26.94
CA GLU A 375 30.00 -12.77 -28.17
C GLU A 375 29.10 -13.67 -29.02
N LYS A 376 28.32 -14.54 -28.34
CA LYS A 376 27.38 -15.48 -28.99
C LYS A 376 25.95 -14.92 -29.04
N ASN A 377 25.71 -13.73 -28.49
CA ASN A 377 24.38 -13.12 -28.35
C ASN A 377 23.37 -14.06 -27.68
N LEU A 378 23.76 -14.75 -26.62
CA LEU A 378 22.98 -15.78 -25.97
C LEU A 378 22.71 -15.38 -24.48
N LEU A 379 21.43 -15.38 -24.10
CA LEU A 379 21.00 -15.34 -22.71
C LEU A 379 20.58 -16.75 -22.28
N SER A 380 21.03 -17.18 -21.09
CA SER A 380 20.52 -18.40 -20.48
C SER A 380 20.10 -18.17 -19.01
N PHE A 381 19.09 -18.92 -18.62
CA PHE A 381 18.63 -19.09 -17.24
C PHE A 381 18.82 -20.54 -16.85
N LYS A 382 19.64 -20.78 -15.83
CA LYS A 382 19.90 -22.10 -15.26
C LYS A 382 19.15 -22.19 -13.92
N LEU A 383 18.44 -23.29 -13.73
CA LEU A 383 17.72 -23.58 -12.50
C LEU A 383 18.41 -24.74 -11.79
N TYR A 384 18.73 -24.54 -10.51
CA TYR A 384 19.32 -25.57 -9.64
C TYR A 384 18.36 -25.82 -8.47
N GLY A 385 18.32 -27.06 -7.97
CA GLY A 385 17.45 -27.47 -6.87
C GLY A 385 17.56 -28.96 -6.63
N LYS A 386 16.47 -29.57 -6.18
CA LYS A 386 16.36 -31.01 -5.98
C LYS A 386 15.41 -31.60 -7.00
N LYS A 387 15.90 -32.55 -7.84
CA LYS A 387 15.05 -33.28 -8.76
C LYS A 387 14.08 -34.20 -8.01
N ASP A 388 12.91 -34.38 -8.58
CA ASP A 388 11.87 -35.30 -8.09
C ASP A 388 11.45 -36.32 -9.18
N ASN A 389 12.33 -36.54 -10.13
CA ASN A 389 12.15 -37.50 -11.25
C ASN A 389 10.90 -37.23 -12.10
N ARG A 390 10.44 -35.95 -12.14
CA ARG A 390 9.32 -35.56 -12.98
C ARG A 390 9.65 -35.70 -14.45
N ARG A 391 8.70 -36.24 -15.22
CA ARG A 391 8.78 -36.37 -16.67
C ARG A 391 7.95 -35.25 -17.32
N ILE A 392 8.54 -34.57 -18.28
CA ILE A 392 7.97 -33.39 -18.92
C ILE A 392 7.70 -33.72 -20.39
N GLU A 393 6.51 -33.39 -20.85
CA GLU A 393 6.12 -33.50 -22.25
C GLU A 393 5.66 -32.13 -22.75
N ILE A 394 6.38 -31.57 -23.71
CA ILE A 394 6.05 -30.32 -24.38
C ILE A 394 5.83 -30.63 -25.85
N SER A 395 4.62 -30.36 -26.37
CA SER A 395 4.35 -30.60 -27.79
C SER A 395 5.01 -29.54 -28.67
N LYS A 396 5.18 -29.87 -29.95
CA LYS A 396 5.46 -28.82 -30.95
C LYS A 396 4.31 -27.83 -30.99
N ALA A 397 4.61 -26.57 -31.33
CA ALA A 397 3.58 -25.56 -31.52
C ALA A 397 2.75 -25.88 -32.76
N THR A 398 1.42 -25.80 -32.60
CA THR A 398 0.47 -25.80 -33.71
C THR A 398 0.11 -24.37 -34.06
N VAL A 399 0.39 -23.96 -35.31
CA VAL A 399 0.07 -22.60 -35.81
C VAL A 399 -1.09 -22.71 -36.80
N TYR A 400 -2.10 -21.86 -36.63
CA TYR A 400 -3.30 -21.84 -37.46
C TYR A 400 -3.87 -20.43 -37.60
N ASP A 401 -4.89 -20.25 -38.42
CA ASP A 401 -5.53 -18.93 -38.68
C ASP A 401 -4.51 -17.85 -39.10
N VAL A 402 -3.61 -18.20 -40.01
CA VAL A 402 -2.56 -17.27 -40.46
C VAL A 402 -3.15 -16.17 -41.32
N VAL A 403 -2.85 -14.93 -40.96
CA VAL A 403 -3.29 -13.71 -41.67
C VAL A 403 -2.04 -12.95 -42.15
N PRO A 404 -2.02 -12.44 -43.42
CA PRO A 404 -0.87 -11.67 -43.90
C PRO A 404 -0.53 -10.46 -43.02
N ALA A 405 0.74 -10.06 -43.02
CA ALA A 405 1.18 -8.83 -42.35
C ALA A 405 0.47 -7.60 -42.92
N LEU A 406 0.36 -6.56 -42.08
CA LEU A 406 -0.20 -5.26 -42.50
C LEU A 406 0.77 -4.54 -43.46
N PRO A 407 0.26 -3.63 -44.32
CA PRO A 407 1.11 -2.77 -45.12
C PRO A 407 2.13 -1.97 -44.28
N PRO A 408 3.32 -1.67 -44.81
CA PRO A 408 4.34 -0.89 -44.10
C PRO A 408 3.83 0.45 -43.63
N LYS A 409 4.29 0.89 -42.45
CA LYS A 409 4.04 2.22 -41.88
C LYS A 409 5.30 3.07 -41.93
N TYR A 410 5.11 4.34 -42.28
CA TYR A 410 6.18 5.33 -42.28
C TYR A 410 5.88 6.38 -41.19
N GLN A 411 6.88 6.70 -40.38
CA GLN A 411 6.81 7.65 -39.27
C GLN A 411 7.89 8.71 -39.44
N ASP A 412 7.54 9.97 -39.37
CA ASP A 412 8.51 11.05 -39.42
C ASP A 412 9.41 11.03 -38.19
N ASP A 413 10.71 11.23 -38.40
CA ASP A 413 11.71 11.30 -37.33
C ASP A 413 12.57 12.57 -37.52
N PRO A 414 12.39 13.59 -36.66
CA PRO A 414 13.14 14.82 -36.74
C PRO A 414 14.61 14.68 -36.27
N THR A 415 15.02 13.53 -35.78
CA THR A 415 16.42 13.24 -35.42
C THR A 415 17.24 12.65 -36.55
N LEU A 416 16.58 12.20 -37.63
CA LEU A 416 17.21 11.66 -38.83
C LEU A 416 17.24 12.74 -39.94
N LYS A 417 18.37 12.80 -40.65
CA LYS A 417 18.51 13.70 -41.80
C LYS A 417 17.51 13.36 -42.90
N LYS A 418 17.01 14.39 -43.57
CA LYS A 418 16.10 14.28 -44.71
C LYS A 418 16.68 13.34 -45.78
N GLY A 419 15.86 12.41 -46.27
CA GLY A 419 16.27 11.37 -47.23
C GLY A 419 16.80 10.06 -46.59
N VAL A 420 17.01 10.03 -45.27
CA VAL A 420 17.37 8.79 -44.55
C VAL A 420 16.10 8.07 -44.16
N THR A 421 16.01 6.78 -44.48
CA THR A 421 14.94 5.88 -44.02
C THR A 421 15.56 4.75 -43.20
N LYS A 422 15.05 4.54 -41.98
CA LYS A 422 15.55 3.51 -41.06
C LYS A 422 14.41 2.58 -40.64
N GLN A 423 14.53 1.30 -40.97
CA GLN A 423 13.60 0.30 -40.48
C GLN A 423 13.84 0.06 -38.96
N VAL A 424 12.78 0.15 -38.17
CA VAL A 424 12.81 0.00 -36.71
C VAL A 424 11.92 -1.13 -36.19
N ASP A 425 11.01 -1.63 -37.06
CA ASP A 425 10.19 -2.79 -36.76
C ASP A 425 9.94 -3.60 -38.02
N PHE A 426 9.66 -4.90 -37.87
CA PHE A 426 9.57 -5.85 -38.94
C PHE A 426 8.12 -6.32 -39.12
N ALA A 427 7.72 -6.55 -40.35
CA ALA A 427 6.42 -7.11 -40.65
C ALA A 427 6.28 -8.53 -40.07
N ALA A 428 5.14 -8.80 -39.44
CA ALA A 428 4.83 -10.14 -38.96
C ALA A 428 3.40 -10.52 -39.33
N SER A 429 3.21 -11.74 -39.87
CA SER A 429 1.90 -12.30 -40.12
C SER A 429 1.18 -12.58 -38.81
N GLY A 430 -0.12 -12.24 -38.74
CA GLY A 430 -0.97 -12.66 -37.64
C GLY A 430 -1.18 -14.19 -37.70
N ALA A 431 -1.34 -14.80 -36.53
CA ALA A 431 -1.62 -16.23 -36.42
C ALA A 431 -2.15 -16.54 -35.03
N LYS A 432 -2.81 -17.68 -34.89
CA LYS A 432 -3.00 -18.32 -33.57
C LYS A 432 -2.03 -19.47 -33.42
N ALA A 433 -1.52 -19.65 -32.22
CA ALA A 433 -0.66 -20.78 -31.91
C ALA A 433 -1.02 -21.37 -30.54
N PHE A 434 -0.78 -22.69 -30.39
CA PHE A 434 -0.84 -23.32 -29.09
C PHE A 434 0.18 -24.47 -29.01
N PHE A 435 0.60 -24.79 -27.79
CA PHE A 435 1.32 -26.02 -27.48
C PHE A 435 0.78 -26.61 -26.16
N SER A 436 0.94 -27.95 -26.03
CA SER A 436 0.55 -28.67 -24.81
C SER A 436 1.75 -28.84 -23.90
N TYR A 437 1.52 -28.71 -22.60
CA TYR A 437 2.51 -28.86 -21.55
C TYR A 437 1.97 -29.80 -20.48
N LYS A 438 2.63 -30.95 -20.31
CA LYS A 438 2.27 -31.99 -19.36
C LYS A 438 3.43 -32.33 -18.48
N VAL A 439 3.16 -32.46 -17.17
CA VAL A 439 4.17 -32.93 -16.21
C VAL A 439 3.61 -34.12 -15.44
N PHE A 440 4.43 -35.13 -15.31
CA PHE A 440 4.13 -36.35 -14.59
C PHE A 440 5.07 -36.49 -13.40
N GLN A 441 4.57 -36.86 -12.24
CA GLN A 441 5.34 -37.31 -11.08
C GLN A 441 4.94 -38.73 -10.75
N GLU A 442 5.90 -39.66 -10.68
CA GLU A 442 5.63 -41.10 -10.45
C GLU A 442 4.51 -41.60 -11.38
N ASP A 443 4.57 -41.27 -12.68
CA ASP A 443 3.58 -41.57 -13.70
C ASP A 443 2.18 -40.92 -13.52
N LYS A 444 1.97 -40.18 -12.46
CA LYS A 444 0.72 -39.40 -12.24
C LYS A 444 0.84 -38.05 -12.94
N LEU A 445 -0.15 -37.74 -13.78
CA LEU A 445 -0.27 -36.45 -14.44
C LEU A 445 -0.62 -35.37 -13.38
N VAL A 446 0.29 -34.43 -13.14
CA VAL A 446 0.15 -33.35 -12.14
C VAL A 446 -0.05 -31.98 -12.78
N VAL A 447 0.39 -31.80 -14.03
CA VAL A 447 0.12 -30.60 -14.84
C VAL A 447 -0.37 -31.05 -16.22
N ASP A 448 -1.50 -30.50 -16.66
CA ASP A 448 -2.01 -30.61 -18.03
C ASP A 448 -2.54 -29.26 -18.47
N THR A 449 -1.75 -28.55 -19.24
CA THR A 449 -2.07 -27.16 -19.64
C THR A 449 -1.79 -26.99 -21.12
N LYS A 450 -2.62 -26.18 -21.80
CA LYS A 450 -2.34 -25.69 -23.15
C LYS A 450 -2.08 -24.20 -23.09
N PHE A 451 -0.95 -23.79 -23.61
CA PHE A 451 -0.62 -22.38 -23.77
C PHE A 451 -1.08 -21.89 -25.13
N TYR A 452 -1.95 -20.89 -25.12
CA TYR A 452 -2.49 -20.25 -26.32
C TYR A 452 -1.80 -18.91 -26.54
N SER A 453 -1.60 -18.58 -27.82
CA SER A 453 -1.09 -17.28 -28.27
C SER A 453 -1.95 -16.80 -29.44
N ASN A 454 -2.36 -15.53 -29.39
CA ASN A 454 -3.15 -14.91 -30.44
C ASN A 454 -2.38 -13.69 -30.97
N PHE A 455 -1.65 -13.90 -32.05
CA PHE A 455 -0.79 -12.92 -32.66
C PHE A 455 -1.56 -12.11 -33.70
N ARG A 456 -1.60 -10.79 -33.51
CA ARG A 456 -2.17 -9.86 -34.51
C ARG A 456 -1.19 -9.68 -35.66
N PRO A 457 -1.68 -9.46 -36.90
CA PRO A 457 -0.82 -9.06 -38.01
C PRO A 457 -0.16 -7.73 -37.71
N TRP A 458 1.11 -7.61 -38.01
CA TRP A 458 1.94 -6.43 -37.67
C TRP A 458 2.58 -5.84 -38.92
N ALA A 459 2.66 -4.50 -39.00
CA ALA A 459 3.29 -3.78 -40.09
C ALA A 459 4.79 -3.59 -39.85
N ALA A 460 5.61 -3.63 -40.88
CA ALA A 460 6.93 -3.03 -40.78
C ALA A 460 6.83 -1.53 -40.51
N VAL A 461 7.74 -1.00 -39.68
CA VAL A 461 7.81 0.43 -39.36
C VAL A 461 9.13 1.02 -39.83
N TYR A 462 9.03 2.08 -40.62
CA TYR A 462 10.16 2.84 -41.15
C TYR A 462 10.12 4.25 -40.59
N LEU A 463 11.22 4.69 -39.97
CA LEU A 463 11.43 6.09 -39.62
C LEU A 463 11.97 6.84 -40.83
N VAL A 464 11.34 7.94 -41.17
CA VAL A 464 11.73 8.81 -42.30
C VAL A 464 12.30 10.11 -41.76
N GLY A 465 13.54 10.39 -42.07
CA GLY A 465 14.23 11.59 -41.61
C GLY A 465 13.60 12.86 -42.16
N THR A 466 13.35 13.82 -41.23
CA THR A 466 12.79 15.14 -41.55
C THR A 466 13.68 16.30 -41.11
N ALA A 467 14.83 16.03 -40.44
CA ALA A 467 15.84 17.04 -40.11
C ALA A 467 16.51 17.55 -41.37
N ASP A 468 16.71 18.87 -41.47
CA ASP A 468 17.46 19.53 -42.55
C ASP A 468 18.97 19.25 -42.45
#